data_af034f1f32e7a281e7f2980032c7c890
#
_entry.id   af034f1f32e7a281e7f2980032c7c890
#
_cell.length_a   1.000
_cell.length_b   1.000
_cell.length_c   1.000
_cell.angle_alpha   90.00
_cell.angle_beta   90.00
_cell.angle_gamma   90.00
#
_symmetry.space_group_name_H-M   'P 1'
#
loop_
_entity.id
_entity.type
_entity.pdbx_description
1 polymer ?
#
loop_
_entity_poly.entity_id
_entity_poly.type
_entity_poly.pdbx_seq_one_letter_code
_entity_poly.pdbx_strand_id
1 'polypeptide(L)'
;VGDIQYAGEGSSTAMTMLQRHIAWGVEHGAYFLGMGDYCDFASPSNRLRLRQAALYDTALKTLDDAARHTVHELYRRALKGSEGRWLGLLEGHHFYQMEDGTTTDQFLCHLLKTRFLGTSAYVRLVFQRDKSNSRGTVLIWCHHGAGYGSRVSAPLNRLDQLLVNWDADIYLIGHQSKKVAAPVD
;
A
#
# COMPACT_ATOMS: atom_id res chain seq x y z
N VAL A 1 -6.24 -1.10 1.99
CA VAL A 1 -5.43 -2.28 2.36
C VAL A 1 -3.99 -1.83 2.47
N GLY A 2 -3.34 -2.02 3.62
CA GLY A 2 -1.94 -1.68 3.86
C GLY A 2 -1.40 -2.39 5.08
N ASP A 3 -0.12 -2.16 5.38
CA ASP A 3 0.58 -2.75 6.53
C ASP A 3 0.43 -4.28 6.61
N ILE A 4 0.49 -4.95 5.44
CA ILE A 4 0.42 -6.42 5.31
C ILE A 4 1.71 -7.04 5.84
N GLN A 5 2.84 -6.43 5.52
CA GLN A 5 4.19 -6.80 5.96
C GLN A 5 4.49 -8.30 5.76
N TYR A 6 4.18 -8.81 4.57
CA TYR A 6 4.42 -10.21 4.24
C TYR A 6 5.92 -10.47 4.04
N ALA A 7 6.48 -11.35 4.84
CA ALA A 7 7.90 -11.71 4.82
C ALA A 7 8.16 -13.18 4.39
N GLY A 8 7.20 -13.80 3.71
CA GLY A 8 7.27 -15.20 3.30
C GLY A 8 6.57 -16.17 4.26
N GLU A 9 6.81 -17.46 4.07
CA GLU A 9 6.24 -18.51 4.93
C GLU A 9 6.72 -18.34 6.38
N GLY A 10 5.80 -18.47 7.33
CA GLY A 10 6.07 -18.27 8.75
C GLY A 10 6.02 -16.80 9.20
N SER A 11 5.68 -15.85 8.30
CA SER A 11 5.46 -14.46 8.72
C SER A 11 4.24 -14.34 9.64
N SER A 12 4.25 -13.32 10.52
CA SER A 12 3.14 -12.99 11.42
C SER A 12 1.93 -12.37 10.70
N THR A 13 1.95 -12.31 9.38
CA THR A 13 0.87 -11.75 8.58
C THR A 13 -0.44 -12.50 8.78
N ALA A 14 -1.51 -11.78 9.06
CA ALA A 14 -2.86 -12.34 9.21
C ALA A 14 -3.45 -12.77 7.85
N MET A 15 -2.78 -13.71 7.18
CA MET A 15 -3.05 -14.12 5.79
C MET A 15 -4.49 -14.53 5.56
N THR A 16 -5.07 -15.35 6.45
CA THR A 16 -6.47 -15.79 6.33
C THR A 16 -7.46 -14.63 6.38
N MET A 17 -7.18 -13.62 7.22
CA MET A 17 -8.02 -12.42 7.32
C MET A 17 -7.90 -11.60 6.03
N LEU A 18 -6.69 -11.42 5.51
CA LEU A 18 -6.45 -10.72 4.24
C LEU A 18 -7.20 -11.40 3.09
N GLN A 19 -7.06 -12.73 2.96
CA GLN A 19 -7.75 -13.53 1.93
C GLN A 19 -9.27 -13.32 1.98
N ARG A 20 -9.86 -13.42 3.18
CA ARG A 20 -11.31 -13.21 3.38
C ARG A 20 -11.73 -11.79 2.99
N HIS A 21 -10.92 -10.79 3.32
CA HIS A 21 -11.20 -9.38 3.00
C HIS A 21 -11.19 -9.12 1.48
N ILE A 22 -10.17 -9.64 0.80
CA ILE A 22 -10.05 -9.52 -0.66
C ILE A 22 -11.18 -10.28 -1.35
N ALA A 23 -11.46 -11.52 -0.95
CA ALA A 23 -12.54 -12.32 -1.51
C ALA A 23 -13.91 -11.62 -1.35
N TRP A 24 -14.19 -11.13 -0.13
CA TRP A 24 -15.42 -10.38 0.14
C TRP A 24 -15.53 -9.14 -0.74
N GLY A 25 -14.46 -8.35 -0.87
CA GLY A 25 -14.47 -7.16 -1.72
C GLY A 25 -14.68 -7.47 -3.20
N VAL A 26 -14.05 -8.55 -3.70
CA VAL A 26 -14.27 -9.01 -5.09
C VAL A 26 -15.71 -9.44 -5.32
N GLU A 27 -16.27 -10.22 -4.41
CA GLU A 27 -17.66 -10.69 -4.45
C GLU A 27 -18.67 -9.53 -4.47
N HIS A 28 -18.40 -8.47 -3.67
CA HIS A 28 -19.28 -7.31 -3.56
C HIS A 28 -18.96 -6.18 -4.56
N GLY A 29 -18.10 -6.42 -5.54
CA GLY A 29 -17.75 -5.41 -6.55
C GLY A 29 -16.96 -4.21 -6.02
N ALA A 30 -16.32 -4.34 -4.86
CA ALA A 30 -15.52 -3.27 -4.26
C ALA A 30 -14.25 -2.97 -5.05
N TYR A 31 -13.78 -1.73 -4.93
CA TYR A 31 -12.44 -1.33 -5.34
C TYR A 31 -11.53 -1.21 -4.13
N PHE A 32 -10.26 -1.45 -4.34
CA PHE A 32 -9.24 -1.41 -3.32
C PHE A 32 -8.28 -0.23 -3.54
N LEU A 33 -7.80 0.35 -2.46
CA LEU A 33 -6.69 1.30 -2.45
C LEU A 33 -5.56 0.72 -1.59
N GLY A 34 -4.37 0.62 -2.15
CA GLY A 34 -3.20 0.15 -1.43
C GLY A 34 -2.55 1.28 -0.64
N MET A 35 -2.27 1.05 0.64
CA MET A 35 -1.76 2.05 1.57
C MET A 35 -0.29 1.87 1.94
N GLY A 36 0.45 0.99 1.24
CA GLY A 36 1.87 0.72 1.47
C GLY A 36 2.15 -0.46 2.41
N ASP A 37 3.42 -0.80 2.56
CA ASP A 37 3.95 -1.88 3.40
C ASP A 37 3.32 -3.25 3.10
N TYR A 38 3.34 -3.66 1.83
CA TYR A 38 2.77 -4.93 1.38
C TYR A 38 3.66 -6.11 1.73
N CYS A 39 4.97 -5.99 1.44
CA CYS A 39 5.98 -6.97 1.79
C CYS A 39 7.00 -6.38 2.76
N ASP A 40 7.51 -7.19 3.67
CA ASP A 40 8.62 -6.82 4.54
C ASP A 40 9.88 -7.60 4.12
N PHE A 41 10.52 -7.13 3.05
CA PHE A 41 11.78 -7.71 2.58
C PHE A 41 12.98 -6.98 3.19
N ALA A 42 12.89 -5.66 3.30
CA ALA A 42 13.96 -4.86 3.90
C ALA A 42 13.44 -3.57 4.53
N SER A 43 13.57 -3.44 5.85
CA SER A 43 13.30 -2.17 6.54
C SER A 43 14.20 -1.04 6.01
N PRO A 44 13.86 0.24 6.21
CA PRO A 44 14.68 1.37 5.75
C PRO A 44 16.15 1.29 6.16
N SER A 45 16.42 0.89 7.40
CA SER A 45 17.79 0.72 7.91
C SER A 45 18.51 -0.47 7.27
N ASN A 46 17.84 -1.57 7.00
CA ASN A 46 18.42 -2.73 6.34
C ASN A 46 18.70 -2.44 4.86
N ARG A 47 17.84 -1.72 4.15
CA ARG A 47 18.11 -1.28 2.78
C ARG A 47 19.37 -0.45 2.67
N LEU A 48 19.59 0.47 3.61
CA LEU A 48 20.80 1.29 3.64
C LEU A 48 22.04 0.42 3.80
N ARG A 49 22.00 -0.55 4.72
CA ARG A 49 23.11 -1.50 4.93
C ARG A 49 23.38 -2.37 3.70
N LEU A 50 22.33 -2.88 3.05
CA LEU A 50 22.46 -3.67 1.83
C LEU A 50 23.08 -2.86 0.69
N ARG A 51 22.71 -1.57 0.54
CA ARG A 51 23.29 -0.67 -0.47
C ARG A 51 24.75 -0.31 -0.18
N GLN A 52 25.14 -0.22 1.08
CA GLN A 52 26.52 0.07 1.50
C GLN A 52 27.43 -1.16 1.45
N ALA A 53 26.86 -2.35 1.51
CA ALA A 53 27.60 -3.59 1.34
C ALA A 53 28.00 -3.71 -0.15
N ALA A 54 29.30 -3.75 -0.43
CA ALA A 54 29.82 -4.03 -1.77
C ALA A 54 29.58 -5.51 -2.11
N LEU A 55 28.35 -5.84 -2.52
CA LEU A 55 27.96 -7.20 -2.86
C LEU A 55 28.38 -7.55 -4.29
N TYR A 56 28.73 -8.80 -4.51
CA TYR A 56 28.94 -9.34 -5.86
C TYR A 56 27.60 -9.45 -6.61
N ASP A 57 27.63 -9.33 -7.95
CA ASP A 57 26.44 -9.38 -8.83
C ASP A 57 25.59 -10.63 -8.59
N THR A 58 26.21 -11.78 -8.33
CA THR A 58 25.50 -13.02 -7.99
C THR A 58 24.68 -12.92 -6.71
N ALA A 59 25.19 -12.20 -5.71
CA ALA A 59 24.47 -12.00 -4.45
C ALA A 59 23.34 -10.99 -4.63
N LEU A 60 23.54 -9.92 -5.39
CA LEU A 60 22.49 -8.96 -5.74
C LEU A 60 21.35 -9.62 -6.49
N LYS A 61 21.67 -10.43 -7.51
CA LYS A 61 20.67 -11.20 -8.25
C LYS A 61 19.88 -12.14 -7.35
N THR A 62 20.53 -12.82 -6.40
CA THR A 62 19.86 -13.70 -5.44
C THR A 62 18.87 -12.93 -4.57
N LEU A 63 19.22 -11.71 -4.13
CA LEU A 63 18.33 -10.85 -3.35
C LEU A 63 17.14 -10.38 -4.19
N ASP A 64 17.37 -9.99 -5.43
CA ASP A 64 16.31 -9.58 -6.36
C ASP A 64 15.33 -10.72 -6.64
N ASP A 65 15.83 -11.93 -6.90
CA ASP A 65 15.00 -13.11 -7.12
C ASP A 65 14.17 -13.45 -5.87
N ALA A 66 14.76 -13.35 -4.68
CA ALA A 66 14.06 -13.57 -3.42
C ALA A 66 12.98 -12.51 -3.18
N ALA A 67 13.27 -11.23 -3.48
CA ALA A 67 12.30 -10.15 -3.35
C ALA A 67 11.11 -10.34 -4.32
N ARG A 68 11.39 -10.65 -5.58
CA ARG A 68 10.35 -10.97 -6.59
C ARG A 68 9.52 -12.17 -6.16
N HIS A 69 10.16 -13.22 -5.64
CA HIS A 69 9.47 -14.41 -5.14
C HIS A 69 8.49 -14.06 -4.00
N THR A 70 8.93 -13.27 -3.03
CA THR A 70 8.10 -12.85 -1.88
C THR A 70 6.85 -12.09 -2.36
N VAL A 71 7.01 -11.17 -3.31
CA VAL A 71 5.87 -10.42 -3.89
C VAL A 71 4.92 -11.37 -4.64
N HIS A 72 5.47 -12.29 -5.45
CA HIS A 72 4.67 -13.28 -6.16
C HIS A 72 3.88 -14.20 -5.22
N GLU A 73 4.49 -14.59 -4.08
CA GLU A 73 3.80 -15.39 -3.08
C GLU A 73 2.62 -14.63 -2.48
N LEU A 74 2.83 -13.39 -2.02
CA LEU A 74 1.75 -12.55 -1.51
C LEU A 74 0.62 -12.45 -2.54
N TYR A 75 0.96 -12.11 -3.78
CA TYR A 75 -0.02 -12.00 -4.87
C TYR A 75 -0.80 -13.30 -5.04
N ARG A 76 -0.12 -14.45 -5.21
CA ARG A 76 -0.77 -15.74 -5.43
C ARG A 76 -1.65 -16.19 -4.28
N ARG A 77 -1.20 -15.94 -3.04
CA ARG A 77 -1.87 -16.44 -1.84
C ARG A 77 -3.08 -15.61 -1.45
N ALA A 78 -3.06 -14.29 -1.68
CA ALA A 78 -4.09 -13.42 -1.15
C ALA A 78 -4.72 -12.44 -2.15
N LEU A 79 -4.00 -12.02 -3.18
CA LEU A 79 -4.44 -10.90 -4.01
C LEU A 79 -4.90 -11.32 -5.42
N LYS A 80 -4.56 -12.54 -5.83
CA LYS A 80 -4.96 -13.09 -7.14
C LYS A 80 -6.49 -13.13 -7.25
N GLY A 81 -7.00 -12.67 -8.41
CA GLY A 81 -8.43 -12.53 -8.68
C GLY A 81 -9.00 -11.15 -8.35
N SER A 82 -8.16 -10.24 -7.81
CA SER A 82 -8.53 -8.84 -7.58
C SER A 82 -7.93 -7.85 -8.60
N GLU A 83 -7.30 -8.36 -9.67
CA GLU A 83 -6.67 -7.55 -10.71
C GLU A 83 -7.69 -6.62 -11.37
N GLY A 84 -7.26 -5.38 -11.63
CA GLY A 84 -8.12 -4.34 -12.21
C GLY A 84 -9.13 -3.74 -11.24
N ARG A 85 -9.17 -4.20 -9.98
CA ARG A 85 -10.01 -3.61 -8.92
C ARG A 85 -9.24 -2.68 -7.98
N TRP A 86 -7.98 -2.43 -8.24
CA TRP A 86 -7.16 -1.54 -7.45
C TRP A 86 -7.11 -0.15 -8.08
N LEU A 87 -7.47 0.87 -7.31
CA LEU A 87 -7.38 2.28 -7.71
C LEU A 87 -5.91 2.72 -7.86
N GLY A 88 -5.04 2.09 -7.11
CA GLY A 88 -3.60 2.27 -7.12
C GLY A 88 -2.97 1.79 -5.82
N LEU A 89 -1.62 1.75 -5.79
CA LEU A 89 -0.84 1.37 -4.62
C LEU A 89 0.08 2.52 -4.22
N LEU A 90 0.04 2.93 -2.95
CA LEU A 90 1.04 3.80 -2.35
C LEU A 90 2.32 3.01 -2.06
N GLU A 91 3.45 3.70 -2.04
CA GLU A 91 4.72 3.17 -1.56
C GLU A 91 4.73 3.11 -0.04
N GLY A 92 5.18 2.00 0.51
CA GLY A 92 5.41 1.83 1.93
C GLY A 92 6.83 2.17 2.37
N HIS A 93 7.19 1.81 3.61
CA HIS A 93 8.54 1.96 4.15
C HIS A 93 9.38 0.69 4.01
N HIS A 94 8.76 -0.47 3.81
CA HIS A 94 9.40 -1.79 3.83
C HIS A 94 9.69 -2.36 2.44
N PHE A 95 9.67 -1.52 1.39
CA PHE A 95 9.99 -1.95 0.03
C PHE A 95 11.48 -2.32 -0.11
N TYR A 96 11.81 -3.17 -1.06
CA TYR A 96 13.14 -3.41 -1.57
C TYR A 96 13.26 -2.86 -3.00
N GLN A 97 14.37 -2.20 -3.32
CA GLN A 97 14.66 -1.73 -4.68
C GLN A 97 15.65 -2.69 -5.33
N MET A 98 15.24 -3.28 -6.43
CA MET A 98 16.02 -4.20 -7.24
C MET A 98 17.10 -3.47 -8.04
N GLU A 99 18.02 -4.20 -8.65
CA GLU A 99 19.13 -3.66 -9.45
C GLU A 99 18.64 -2.84 -10.65
N ASP A 100 17.52 -3.26 -11.28
CA ASP A 100 16.88 -2.54 -12.38
C ASP A 100 16.15 -1.24 -11.95
N GLY A 101 16.21 -0.89 -10.66
CA GLY A 101 15.55 0.27 -10.08
C GLY A 101 14.08 0.07 -9.71
N THR A 102 13.46 -1.06 -10.09
CA THR A 102 12.08 -1.38 -9.75
C THR A 102 11.95 -1.71 -8.26
N THR A 103 10.94 -1.19 -7.58
CA THR A 103 10.66 -1.57 -6.19
C THR A 103 9.70 -2.75 -6.10
N THR A 104 9.70 -3.45 -4.97
CA THR A 104 8.73 -4.52 -4.68
C THR A 104 7.29 -4.04 -4.80
N ASP A 105 7.03 -2.78 -4.42
CA ASP A 105 5.70 -2.17 -4.49
C ASP A 105 5.29 -1.89 -5.95
N GLN A 106 6.21 -1.41 -6.79
CA GLN A 106 6.00 -1.23 -8.22
C GLN A 106 5.79 -2.59 -8.93
N PHE A 107 6.53 -3.61 -8.52
CA PHE A 107 6.36 -4.95 -9.07
C PHE A 107 4.99 -5.53 -8.72
N LEU A 108 4.49 -5.29 -7.49
CA LEU A 108 3.14 -5.66 -7.10
C LEU A 108 2.07 -4.92 -7.92
N CYS A 109 2.28 -3.62 -8.23
CA CYS A 109 1.40 -2.86 -9.12
C CYS A 109 1.26 -3.54 -10.50
N HIS A 110 2.38 -4.03 -11.05
CA HIS A 110 2.37 -4.73 -12.32
C HIS A 110 1.51 -6.01 -12.27
N LEU A 111 1.67 -6.83 -11.23
CA LEU A 111 0.88 -8.05 -11.05
C LEU A 111 -0.62 -7.77 -10.88
N LEU A 112 -0.97 -6.72 -10.16
CA LEU A 112 -2.35 -6.30 -9.92
C LEU A 112 -2.95 -5.47 -11.07
N LYS A 113 -2.17 -5.15 -12.11
CA LYS A 113 -2.55 -4.31 -13.25
C LYS A 113 -3.09 -2.95 -12.79
N THR A 114 -2.38 -2.31 -11.88
CA THR A 114 -2.76 -1.04 -11.29
C THR A 114 -1.63 -0.02 -11.35
N ARG A 115 -1.90 1.20 -10.88
CA ARG A 115 -0.96 2.32 -10.89
C ARG A 115 -0.14 2.37 -9.60
N PHE A 116 1.12 2.71 -9.73
CA PHE A 116 1.95 3.14 -8.61
C PHE A 116 1.68 4.61 -8.33
N LEU A 117 1.33 4.94 -7.10
CA LEU A 117 0.89 6.27 -6.67
C LEU A 117 1.99 7.07 -5.96
N GLY A 118 3.17 6.48 -5.72
CA GLY A 118 4.21 7.10 -4.90
C GLY A 118 3.84 7.10 -3.41
N THR A 119 4.43 8.00 -2.64
CA THR A 119 4.25 8.07 -1.18
C THR A 119 2.93 8.71 -0.77
N SER A 120 2.36 9.57 -1.62
CA SER A 120 1.07 10.21 -1.42
C SER A 120 0.38 10.50 -2.75
N ALA A 121 -0.94 10.54 -2.76
CA ALA A 121 -1.69 10.80 -3.98
C ALA A 121 -3.09 11.36 -3.70
N TYR A 122 -3.63 12.04 -4.69
CA TYR A 122 -5.07 12.29 -4.82
C TYR A 122 -5.70 11.20 -5.68
N VAL A 123 -6.77 10.60 -5.17
CA VAL A 123 -7.61 9.66 -5.90
C VAL A 123 -8.99 10.29 -6.07
N ARG A 124 -9.32 10.65 -7.31
CA ARG A 124 -10.62 11.24 -7.64
C ARG A 124 -11.58 10.17 -8.13
N LEU A 125 -12.65 9.95 -7.39
CA LEU A 125 -13.77 9.09 -7.78
C LEU A 125 -14.83 9.95 -8.47
N VAL A 126 -15.23 9.56 -9.68
CA VAL A 126 -16.28 10.24 -10.44
C VAL A 126 -17.47 9.31 -10.56
N PHE A 127 -18.58 9.70 -9.98
CA PHE A 127 -19.85 8.97 -10.03
C PHE A 127 -20.74 9.61 -11.08
N GLN A 128 -21.26 8.80 -11.99
CA GLN A 128 -22.25 9.24 -12.95
C GLN A 128 -23.59 8.63 -12.58
N ARG A 129 -24.62 9.47 -12.49
CA ARG A 129 -25.98 9.00 -12.23
C ARG A 129 -26.54 8.35 -13.49
N ASP A 130 -27.10 7.17 -13.37
CA ASP A 130 -27.80 6.51 -14.48
C ASP A 130 -28.84 7.45 -15.13
N LYS A 131 -28.82 7.52 -16.46
CA LYS A 131 -29.72 8.33 -17.27
C LYS A 131 -29.68 9.86 -17.02
N SER A 132 -28.60 10.37 -16.43
CA SER A 132 -28.38 11.80 -16.16
C SER A 132 -26.97 12.21 -16.53
N ASN A 133 -26.79 13.46 -17.00
CA ASN A 133 -25.50 14.07 -17.18
C ASN A 133 -24.89 14.60 -15.85
N SER A 134 -25.60 14.43 -14.74
CA SER A 134 -25.13 14.83 -13.42
C SER A 134 -24.02 13.91 -12.96
N ARG A 135 -22.91 14.53 -12.53
CA ARG A 135 -21.73 13.83 -11.99
C ARG A 135 -21.48 14.28 -10.57
N GLY A 136 -21.26 13.33 -9.68
CA GLY A 136 -20.70 13.58 -8.35
C GLY A 136 -19.21 13.24 -8.34
N THR A 137 -18.44 13.97 -7.56
CA THR A 137 -17.01 13.70 -7.40
C THR A 137 -16.70 13.58 -5.91
N VAL A 138 -15.87 12.59 -5.55
CA VAL A 138 -15.28 12.46 -4.23
C VAL A 138 -13.77 12.45 -4.41
N LEU A 139 -13.08 13.34 -3.74
CA LEU A 139 -11.63 13.47 -3.75
C LEU A 139 -11.06 12.85 -2.47
N ILE A 140 -10.21 11.85 -2.64
CA ILE A 140 -9.52 11.17 -1.54
C ILE A 140 -8.06 11.60 -1.56
N TRP A 141 -7.56 12.18 -0.48
CA TRP A 141 -6.13 12.31 -0.27
C TRP A 141 -5.63 11.12 0.54
N CYS A 142 -4.57 10.48 0.08
CA CYS A 142 -4.01 9.31 0.73
C CYS A 142 -2.48 9.38 0.84
N HIS A 143 -1.96 8.91 1.96
CA HIS A 143 -0.54 8.89 2.27
C HIS A 143 -0.23 7.65 3.13
N HIS A 144 0.93 7.00 2.89
CA HIS A 144 1.29 5.83 3.70
C HIS A 144 1.46 6.19 5.19
N GLY A 145 1.85 7.40 5.47
CA GLY A 145 2.13 7.86 6.82
C GLY A 145 3.62 7.83 7.15
N ALA A 146 3.97 8.35 8.30
CA ALA A 146 5.33 8.33 8.83
C ALA A 146 5.32 8.41 10.36
N GLY A 147 6.33 7.81 10.98
CA GLY A 147 6.60 7.85 12.41
C GLY A 147 5.60 7.04 13.24
N TYR A 148 5.89 6.90 14.51
CA TYR A 148 5.15 6.08 15.47
C TYR A 148 4.59 6.98 16.59
N GLY A 149 3.38 6.70 17.03
CA GLY A 149 2.76 7.38 18.15
C GLY A 149 2.07 6.40 19.12
N SER A 150 2.49 6.39 20.38
CA SER A 150 1.89 5.52 21.41
C SER A 150 0.49 5.95 21.86
N ARG A 151 0.13 7.23 21.67
CA ARG A 151 -1.17 7.77 22.07
C ARG A 151 -2.26 7.44 21.04
N VAL A 152 -3.49 7.23 21.49
CA VAL A 152 -4.67 6.98 20.65
C VAL A 152 -4.94 8.16 19.70
N SER A 153 -4.68 9.39 20.14
CA SER A 153 -4.85 10.62 19.36
C SER A 153 -3.75 10.88 18.33
N ALA A 154 -2.63 10.14 18.35
CA ALA A 154 -1.51 10.42 17.47
C ALA A 154 -1.86 10.38 15.96
N PRO A 155 -2.66 9.41 15.46
CA PRO A 155 -3.12 9.41 14.07
C PRO A 155 -3.97 10.64 13.72
N LEU A 156 -4.87 11.06 14.62
CA LEU A 156 -5.74 12.23 14.41
C LEU A 156 -4.93 13.51 14.34
N ASN A 157 -4.01 13.72 15.28
CA ASN A 157 -3.15 14.92 15.28
C ASN A 157 -2.33 15.05 13.98
N ARG A 158 -1.99 13.92 13.35
CA ARG A 158 -1.31 13.93 12.06
C ARG A 158 -2.26 14.28 10.91
N LEU A 159 -3.47 13.74 10.94
CA LEU A 159 -4.50 14.12 9.97
C LEU A 159 -4.78 15.63 10.06
N ASP A 160 -4.93 16.20 11.25
CA ASP A 160 -5.13 17.65 11.45
C ASP A 160 -4.03 18.49 10.80
N GLN A 161 -2.77 18.07 10.91
CA GLN A 161 -1.66 18.76 10.27
C GLN A 161 -1.71 18.69 8.72
N LEU A 162 -2.31 17.65 8.19
CA LEU A 162 -2.45 17.45 6.75
C LEU A 162 -3.63 18.25 6.18
N LEU A 163 -4.73 18.38 6.94
CA LEU A 163 -5.92 19.14 6.56
C LEU A 163 -5.59 20.61 6.21
N VAL A 164 -4.61 21.19 6.89
CA VAL A 164 -4.18 22.58 6.64
C VAL A 164 -3.55 22.78 5.26
N ASN A 165 -2.98 21.72 4.67
CA ASN A 165 -2.18 21.82 3.45
C ASN A 165 -2.85 21.18 2.23
N TRP A 166 -3.87 20.35 2.44
CA TRP A 166 -4.46 19.55 1.38
C TRP A 166 -5.98 19.63 1.45
N ASP A 167 -6.63 19.87 0.31
CA ASP A 167 -8.09 19.95 0.20
C ASP A 167 -8.62 18.64 -0.41
N ALA A 168 -9.39 17.89 0.36
CA ALA A 168 -10.02 16.63 -0.06
C ALA A 168 -11.29 16.34 0.78
N ASP A 169 -12.18 15.50 0.25
CA ASP A 169 -13.39 15.05 0.97
C ASP A 169 -13.06 13.94 1.99
N ILE A 170 -12.04 13.13 1.70
CA ILE A 170 -11.60 12.02 2.55
C ILE A 170 -10.08 12.03 2.66
N TYR A 171 -9.59 11.86 3.88
CA TYR A 171 -8.16 11.73 4.18
C TYR A 171 -7.85 10.35 4.73
N LEU A 172 -6.92 9.64 4.10
CA LEU A 172 -6.48 8.31 4.51
C LEU A 172 -4.98 8.31 4.84
N ILE A 173 -4.64 7.81 6.01
CA ILE A 173 -3.26 7.63 6.43
C ILE A 173 -3.05 6.19 6.91
N GLY A 174 -2.03 5.52 6.36
CA GLY A 174 -1.57 4.20 6.78
C GLY A 174 -0.50 4.27 7.88
N HIS A 175 0.28 3.21 8.03
CA HIS A 175 1.42 3.12 8.96
C HIS A 175 1.03 3.42 10.41
N GLN A 176 -0.20 3.13 10.81
CA GLN A 176 -0.69 3.41 12.15
C GLN A 176 -1.13 2.13 12.85
N SER A 177 -0.60 1.89 14.05
CA SER A 177 -0.96 0.71 14.86
C SER A 177 -2.41 0.75 15.40
N LYS A 178 -3.08 1.90 15.26
CA LYS A 178 -4.44 2.11 15.78
C LYS A 178 -5.35 2.61 14.67
N LYS A 179 -6.55 2.03 14.59
CA LYS A 179 -7.60 2.47 13.68
C LYS A 179 -8.42 3.56 14.35
N VAL A 180 -8.46 4.73 13.75
CA VAL A 180 -9.25 5.88 14.22
C VAL A 180 -9.93 6.49 13.01
N ALA A 181 -11.17 6.92 13.17
CA ALA A 181 -11.90 7.72 12.20
C ALA A 181 -12.55 8.90 12.91
N ALA A 182 -12.51 10.06 12.30
CA ALA A 182 -13.20 11.25 12.76
C ALA A 182 -13.79 12.01 11.57
N PRO A 183 -14.96 12.65 11.70
CA PRO A 183 -15.46 13.60 10.73
C PRO A 183 -14.52 14.81 10.67
N VAL A 184 -14.51 15.48 9.53
CA VAL A 184 -13.84 16.76 9.30
C VAL A 184 -14.93 17.74 8.91
N ASP A 185 -15.05 18.81 9.68
CA ASP A 185 -16.04 19.89 9.45
C ASP A 185 -15.49 20.93 8.46
#